data_59b32dceaf108f5fd1097d0122edb62e
#
_entry.id   59b32dceaf108f5fd1097d0122edb62e
#
_cell.length_a   1.000
_cell.length_b   1.000
_cell.length_c   1.000
_cell.angle_alpha   90.00
_cell.angle_beta   90.00
_cell.angle_gamma   90.00
#
_symmetry.space_group_name_H-M   'P 1'
#
loop_
_entity.id
_entity.type
_entity.pdbx_description
1 polymer ?
#
loop_
_entity_poly.entity_id
_entity_poly.type
_entity_poly.pdbx_seq_one_letter_code
_entity_poly.pdbx_strand_id
1 'polypeptide(L)'
;MFGPDFPFAFDDWIEHPKGLGSIPAEHHGAEVAIIGAGIAGLVAAYELMKMGLKPVVYEASKMGGRLRSQEFEGAKGIVAELGGMRFPVSSTAFFHYVDKLGLESRPFPNPLTAASGSTVIDLEGTTYYAQMLSDLPVLFQEVADAWADALESGSQFGDIQQAIRDRDVPRLKELWNKLVPLWDDRTFYDFV
;
A
#
# COMPACT_ATOMS: atom_id res chain seq x y z
N MET A 1 -16.72 6.53 4.00
CA MET A 1 -15.33 6.51 4.47
C MET A 1 -14.34 7.04 3.43
N PHE A 2 -14.76 7.30 2.24
CA PHE A 2 -13.96 7.93 1.21
C PHE A 2 -14.31 9.42 1.17
N GLY A 3 -13.28 10.27 1.22
CA GLY A 3 -13.46 11.68 0.95
C GLY A 3 -13.92 11.93 -0.49
N PRO A 4 -14.34 13.14 -0.83
CA PRO A 4 -14.76 13.47 -2.19
C PRO A 4 -13.69 13.17 -3.25
N ASP A 5 -12.41 13.18 -2.84
CA ASP A 5 -11.25 13.03 -3.72
C ASP A 5 -10.64 11.63 -3.71
N PHE A 6 -11.18 10.68 -2.90
CA PHE A 6 -10.69 9.32 -2.93
C PHE A 6 -10.99 8.67 -4.31
N PRO A 7 -10.07 7.90 -4.88
CA PRO A 7 -8.74 7.54 -4.36
C PRO A 7 -7.61 8.45 -4.85
N PHE A 8 -7.89 9.56 -5.50
CA PHE A 8 -6.96 10.30 -6.34
C PHE A 8 -6.48 11.63 -5.75
N ALA A 9 -6.87 11.98 -4.53
CA ALA A 9 -6.53 13.24 -3.90
C ALA A 9 -5.02 13.56 -3.87
N PHE A 10 -4.17 12.55 -3.75
CA PHE A 10 -2.73 12.73 -3.70
C PHE A 10 -2.07 12.76 -5.09
N ASP A 11 -2.70 12.21 -6.13
CA ASP A 11 -2.13 12.19 -7.47
C ASP A 11 -2.00 13.62 -8.02
N ASP A 12 -2.99 14.46 -7.75
CA ASP A 12 -3.00 15.84 -8.25
C ASP A 12 -1.83 16.67 -7.67
N TRP A 13 -1.47 16.48 -6.40
CA TRP A 13 -0.32 17.19 -5.84
C TRP A 13 1.01 16.56 -6.22
N ILE A 14 1.10 15.25 -6.45
CA ILE A 14 2.32 14.61 -6.94
C ILE A 14 2.73 15.23 -8.27
N GLU A 15 1.77 15.44 -9.17
CA GLU A 15 1.99 16.02 -10.49
C GLU A 15 2.13 17.55 -10.45
N HIS A 16 1.68 18.21 -9.38
CA HIS A 16 1.69 19.65 -9.29
C HIS A 16 3.09 20.18 -8.95
N PRO A 17 3.67 21.11 -9.74
CA PRO A 17 5.05 21.59 -9.57
C PRO A 17 5.31 22.27 -8.22
N LYS A 18 4.27 22.80 -7.57
CA LYS A 18 4.38 23.44 -6.26
C LYS A 18 4.04 22.49 -5.08
N GLY A 19 3.79 21.20 -5.34
CA GLY A 19 3.37 20.25 -4.32
C GLY A 19 2.01 20.59 -3.72
N LEU A 20 1.88 20.53 -2.38
CA LEU A 20 0.62 20.78 -1.67
C LEU A 20 0.06 22.21 -1.81
N GLY A 21 0.86 23.14 -2.28
CA GLY A 21 0.44 24.54 -2.46
C GLY A 21 1.43 25.54 -1.87
N SER A 22 0.93 26.74 -1.54
CA SER A 22 1.71 27.81 -0.94
C SER A 22 0.94 28.46 0.21
N ILE A 23 1.66 28.98 1.18
CA ILE A 23 1.09 29.78 2.28
C ILE A 23 1.48 31.24 2.10
N PRO A 24 0.71 32.18 2.68
CA PRO A 24 1.06 33.60 2.68
C PRO A 24 2.44 33.84 3.30
N ALA A 25 3.19 34.79 2.74
CA ALA A 25 4.57 35.07 3.16
C ALA A 25 4.68 35.48 4.65
N GLU A 26 3.66 36.09 5.20
CA GLU A 26 3.58 36.47 6.61
C GLU A 26 3.58 35.28 7.57
N HIS A 27 3.27 34.09 7.09
CA HIS A 27 3.31 32.84 7.85
C HIS A 27 4.58 32.01 7.63
N HIS A 28 5.49 32.46 6.76
CA HIS A 28 6.76 31.76 6.57
C HIS A 28 7.56 31.72 7.87
N GLY A 29 8.15 30.57 8.17
CA GLY A 29 8.90 30.35 9.40
C GLY A 29 8.02 30.03 10.63
N ALA A 30 6.69 30.03 10.49
CA ALA A 30 5.81 29.59 11.58
C ALA A 30 6.10 28.13 11.96
N GLU A 31 6.17 27.86 13.25
CA GLU A 31 6.42 26.53 13.78
C GLU A 31 5.16 25.67 13.74
N VAL A 32 5.33 24.42 13.29
CA VAL A 32 4.26 23.40 13.28
C VAL A 32 4.75 22.18 14.04
N ALA A 33 4.09 21.85 15.13
CA ALA A 33 4.39 20.65 15.91
C ALA A 33 3.83 19.40 15.21
N ILE A 34 4.69 18.40 15.01
CA ILE A 34 4.31 17.10 14.43
C ILE A 34 4.60 16.03 15.49
N ILE A 35 3.60 15.23 15.81
CA ILE A 35 3.73 14.18 16.82
C ILE A 35 3.97 12.84 16.09
N GLY A 36 5.17 12.31 16.30
CA GLY A 36 5.63 11.04 15.75
C GLY A 36 6.54 11.19 14.52
N ALA A 37 7.72 10.56 14.57
CA ALA A 37 8.70 10.49 13.50
C ALA A 37 8.61 9.18 12.68
N GLY A 38 7.41 8.66 12.46
CA GLY A 38 7.14 7.65 11.44
C GLY A 38 7.08 8.28 10.05
N ILE A 39 6.95 7.46 9.00
CA ILE A 39 6.95 7.94 7.61
C ILE A 39 5.92 9.07 7.36
N ALA A 40 4.72 8.96 7.93
CA ALA A 40 3.68 9.97 7.77
C ALA A 40 4.11 11.33 8.36
N GLY A 41 4.68 11.34 9.56
CA GLY A 41 5.16 12.57 10.20
C GLY A 41 6.35 13.18 9.47
N LEU A 42 7.27 12.35 8.98
CA LEU A 42 8.44 12.83 8.23
C LEU A 42 8.05 13.39 6.86
N VAL A 43 7.11 12.75 6.16
CA VAL A 43 6.59 13.27 4.89
C VAL A 43 5.83 14.58 5.12
N ALA A 44 4.99 14.66 6.15
CA ALA A 44 4.32 15.90 6.52
C ALA A 44 5.33 17.03 6.81
N ALA A 45 6.38 16.74 7.60
CA ALA A 45 7.44 17.70 7.86
C ALA A 45 8.11 18.19 6.57
N TYR A 46 8.47 17.26 5.68
CA TYR A 46 9.12 17.58 4.41
C TYR A 46 8.24 18.49 3.54
N GLU A 47 6.97 18.17 3.37
CA GLU A 47 6.06 18.97 2.55
C GLU A 47 5.78 20.35 3.17
N LEU A 48 5.62 20.43 4.48
CA LEU A 48 5.47 21.71 5.18
C LEU A 48 6.71 22.61 5.07
N MET A 49 7.91 22.03 5.12
CA MET A 49 9.15 22.78 4.86
C MET A 49 9.18 23.38 3.45
N LYS A 50 8.73 22.67 2.45
CA LYS A 50 8.62 23.16 1.06
C LYS A 50 7.66 24.36 0.95
N MET A 51 6.67 24.44 1.82
CA MET A 51 5.74 25.55 1.88
C MET A 51 6.27 26.76 2.67
N GLY A 52 7.48 26.66 3.24
CA GLY A 52 8.12 27.75 4.00
C GLY A 52 7.81 27.71 5.51
N LEU A 53 7.19 26.65 6.01
CA LEU A 53 6.95 26.43 7.44
C LEU A 53 8.18 25.82 8.12
N LYS A 54 8.18 25.83 9.44
CA LYS A 54 9.24 25.25 10.29
C LYS A 54 8.65 24.12 11.13
N PRO A 55 8.56 22.90 10.60
CA PRO A 55 8.06 21.75 11.36
C PRO A 55 9.04 21.35 12.46
N VAL A 56 8.51 21.00 13.62
CA VAL A 56 9.23 20.42 14.76
C VAL A 56 8.62 19.06 15.04
N VAL A 57 9.40 18.00 14.84
CA VAL A 57 8.92 16.62 15.00
C VAL A 57 9.27 16.14 16.40
N TYR A 58 8.27 15.69 17.15
CA TYR A 58 8.41 15.09 18.48
C TYR A 58 8.22 13.59 18.39
N GLU A 59 9.23 12.83 18.78
CA GLU A 59 9.22 11.35 18.76
C GLU A 59 9.45 10.80 20.17
N ALA A 60 8.59 9.87 20.59
CA ALA A 60 8.65 9.29 21.92
C ALA A 60 9.73 8.21 22.08
N SER A 61 10.24 7.65 20.97
CA SER A 61 11.18 6.52 21.00
C SER A 61 12.25 6.65 19.92
N LYS A 62 12.09 5.93 18.81
CA LYS A 62 13.03 5.92 17.68
C LYS A 62 12.31 6.33 16.40
N MET A 63 13.03 7.04 15.56
CA MET A 63 12.57 7.41 14.21
C MET A 63 12.25 6.16 13.39
N GLY A 64 11.22 6.24 12.55
CA GLY A 64 10.77 5.16 11.64
C GLY A 64 9.42 4.55 12.01
N GLY A 65 9.07 4.48 13.30
CA GLY A 65 7.79 3.93 13.74
C GLY A 65 7.60 2.47 13.34
N ARG A 66 6.59 2.19 12.49
CA ARG A 66 6.31 0.85 11.93
C ARG A 66 7.23 0.44 10.79
N LEU A 67 8.08 1.34 10.30
CA LEU A 67 9.18 1.03 9.38
C LEU A 67 10.47 1.11 10.17
N ARG A 68 11.04 -0.03 10.51
CA ARG A 68 12.26 -0.08 11.30
C ARG A 68 13.12 -1.28 10.93
N SER A 69 14.40 -1.05 10.99
CA SER A 69 15.42 -2.08 10.82
C SER A 69 16.07 -2.40 12.15
N GLN A 70 16.41 -3.63 12.39
CA GLN A 70 17.09 -4.07 13.59
C GLN A 70 18.22 -5.03 13.24
N GLU A 71 19.44 -4.76 13.70
CA GLU A 71 20.54 -5.70 13.58
C GLU A 71 20.29 -6.97 14.41
N PHE A 72 20.68 -8.10 13.87
CA PHE A 72 20.71 -9.35 14.62
C PHE A 72 21.83 -9.30 15.65
N GLU A 73 21.54 -9.76 16.87
CA GLU A 73 22.53 -9.87 17.91
C GLU A 73 23.67 -10.80 17.49
N GLY A 74 24.92 -10.33 17.61
CA GLY A 74 26.10 -11.09 17.20
C GLY A 74 26.41 -11.13 15.70
N ALA A 75 25.58 -10.52 14.85
CA ALA A 75 25.77 -10.53 13.38
C ALA A 75 25.78 -9.08 12.84
N LYS A 76 26.87 -8.37 13.07
CA LYS A 76 27.04 -6.98 12.65
C LYS A 76 26.81 -6.79 11.15
N GLY A 77 25.94 -5.84 10.80
CA GLY A 77 25.60 -5.52 9.42
C GLY A 77 24.52 -6.42 8.80
N ILE A 78 24.05 -7.44 9.52
CA ILE A 78 22.89 -8.22 9.11
C ILE A 78 21.65 -7.65 9.80
N VAL A 79 20.72 -7.17 9.02
CA VAL A 79 19.55 -6.40 9.49
C VAL A 79 18.26 -7.16 9.19
N ALA A 80 17.38 -7.21 10.17
CA ALA A 80 15.98 -7.60 9.99
C ALA A 80 15.15 -6.34 9.71
N GLU A 81 14.43 -6.33 8.61
CA GLU A 81 13.45 -5.31 8.31
C GLU A 81 12.12 -5.66 9.01
N LEU A 82 11.78 -4.88 10.04
CA LEU A 82 10.59 -5.10 10.85
C LEU A 82 9.53 -4.04 10.50
N GLY A 83 8.57 -4.39 9.68
CA GLY A 83 7.51 -3.47 9.32
C GLY A 83 7.03 -3.63 7.87
N GLY A 84 6.72 -2.53 7.23
CA GLY A 84 6.25 -2.52 5.85
C GLY A 84 7.35 -2.93 4.87
N MET A 85 7.17 -4.05 4.22
CA MET A 85 8.12 -4.60 3.25
C MET A 85 7.51 -4.79 1.85
N ARG A 86 6.18 -4.71 1.75
CA ARG A 86 5.44 -4.92 0.50
C ARG A 86 4.57 -3.71 0.22
N PHE A 87 4.66 -3.22 -0.99
CA PHE A 87 3.88 -2.07 -1.44
C PHE A 87 3.27 -2.43 -2.80
N PRO A 88 1.94 -2.28 -2.97
CA PRO A 88 1.31 -2.48 -4.27
C PRO A 88 1.78 -1.39 -5.24
N VAL A 89 1.87 -1.72 -6.51
CA VAL A 89 2.25 -0.77 -7.57
C VAL A 89 1.34 0.46 -7.65
N SER A 90 0.11 0.34 -7.14
CA SER A 90 -0.85 1.43 -7.02
C SER A 90 -0.53 2.44 -5.90
N SER A 91 0.50 2.19 -5.08
CA SER A 91 0.95 3.12 -4.04
C SER A 91 1.78 4.27 -4.63
N THR A 92 1.19 5.05 -5.53
CA THR A 92 1.87 6.11 -6.29
C THR A 92 2.52 7.16 -5.39
N ALA A 93 1.84 7.58 -4.32
CA ALA A 93 2.41 8.51 -3.34
C ALA A 93 3.66 7.94 -2.65
N PHE A 94 3.69 6.65 -2.34
CA PHE A 94 4.87 6.01 -1.77
C PHE A 94 6.03 5.99 -2.77
N PHE A 95 5.78 5.52 -3.98
CA PHE A 95 6.80 5.44 -5.02
C PHE A 95 7.33 6.79 -5.45
N HIS A 96 6.53 7.87 -5.39
CA HIS A 96 7.01 9.23 -5.57
C HIS A 96 8.19 9.58 -4.64
N TYR A 97 8.12 9.17 -3.36
CA TYR A 97 9.23 9.40 -2.42
C TYR A 97 10.37 8.40 -2.61
N VAL A 98 10.08 7.15 -2.98
CA VAL A 98 11.12 6.15 -3.33
C VAL A 98 12.00 6.71 -4.44
N ASP A 99 11.40 7.18 -5.54
CA ASP A 99 12.10 7.75 -6.68
C ASP A 99 12.83 9.04 -6.31
N LYS A 100 12.16 9.93 -5.56
CA LYS A 100 12.75 11.20 -5.11
C LYS A 100 13.99 11.02 -4.23
N LEU A 101 14.03 9.96 -3.43
CA LEU A 101 15.15 9.63 -2.55
C LEU A 101 16.18 8.72 -3.21
N GLY A 102 15.95 8.32 -4.47
CA GLY A 102 16.84 7.42 -5.20
C GLY A 102 16.88 6.01 -4.58
N LEU A 103 15.81 5.57 -3.94
CA LEU A 103 15.71 4.24 -3.36
C LEU A 103 15.36 3.23 -4.45
N GLU A 104 15.92 2.03 -4.34
CA GLU A 104 15.62 0.93 -5.25
C GLU A 104 14.51 0.05 -4.69
N SER A 105 13.63 -0.41 -5.57
CA SER A 105 12.63 -1.42 -5.27
C SER A 105 12.80 -2.63 -6.19
N ARG A 106 12.31 -3.78 -5.76
CA ARG A 106 12.33 -5.00 -6.55
C ARG A 106 11.00 -5.75 -6.39
N PRO A 107 10.61 -6.57 -7.38
CA PRO A 107 9.45 -7.45 -7.22
C PRO A 107 9.57 -8.30 -5.96
N PHE A 108 8.50 -8.34 -5.16
CA PHE A 108 8.47 -9.17 -3.97
C PHE A 108 8.26 -10.64 -4.37
N PRO A 109 9.00 -11.60 -3.78
CA PRO A 109 8.88 -13.03 -4.11
C PRO A 109 7.60 -13.63 -3.52
N ASN A 110 6.43 -13.19 -4.02
CA ASN A 110 5.17 -13.81 -3.64
C ASN A 110 5.13 -15.26 -4.16
N PRO A 111 4.52 -16.18 -3.41
CA PRO A 111 4.33 -17.55 -3.88
C PRO A 111 3.67 -17.62 -5.25
N LEU A 112 4.05 -18.59 -6.06
CA LEU A 112 3.51 -18.83 -7.42
C LEU A 112 3.66 -17.65 -8.39
N THR A 113 4.67 -16.81 -8.17
CA THR A 113 5.04 -15.74 -9.11
C THR A 113 6.46 -15.90 -9.61
N ALA A 114 6.77 -15.30 -10.74
CA ALA A 114 8.12 -15.36 -11.32
C ALA A 114 9.21 -14.83 -10.38
N ALA A 115 8.87 -13.95 -9.44
CA ALA A 115 9.80 -13.38 -8.48
C ALA A 115 10.20 -14.35 -7.36
N SER A 116 9.44 -15.41 -7.09
CA SER A 116 9.71 -16.34 -5.99
C SER A 116 10.71 -17.45 -6.34
N GLY A 117 10.93 -17.73 -7.62
CA GLY A 117 11.77 -18.84 -8.09
C GLY A 117 11.19 -20.22 -7.82
N SER A 118 10.65 -20.47 -6.64
CA SER A 118 9.95 -21.72 -6.28
C SER A 118 9.01 -21.50 -5.10
N THR A 119 7.94 -22.28 -5.06
CA THR A 119 6.99 -22.34 -3.96
C THR A 119 6.83 -23.77 -3.49
N VAL A 120 6.84 -23.96 -2.18
CA VAL A 120 6.59 -25.26 -1.56
C VAL A 120 5.27 -25.17 -0.79
N ILE A 121 4.35 -26.06 -1.07
CA ILE A 121 3.07 -26.18 -0.39
C ILE A 121 3.02 -27.54 0.28
N ASP A 122 2.86 -27.57 1.60
CA ASP A 122 2.58 -28.79 2.35
C ASP A 122 1.08 -28.78 2.70
N LEU A 123 0.35 -29.76 2.18
CA LEU A 123 -1.07 -29.91 2.44
C LEU A 123 -1.34 -31.34 2.91
N GLU A 124 -1.76 -31.49 4.16
CA GLU A 124 -2.10 -32.79 4.77
C GLU A 124 -0.99 -33.84 4.62
N GLY A 125 0.27 -33.42 4.76
CA GLY A 125 1.45 -34.28 4.65
C GLY A 125 1.88 -34.58 3.21
N THR A 126 1.23 -34.00 2.21
CA THR A 126 1.66 -34.05 0.82
C THR A 126 2.35 -32.76 0.43
N THR A 127 3.60 -32.84 -0.02
CA THR A 127 4.40 -31.68 -0.41
C THR A 127 4.36 -31.50 -1.94
N TYR A 128 3.99 -30.30 -2.35
CA TYR A 128 3.98 -29.87 -3.75
C TYR A 128 5.06 -28.81 -3.98
N TYR A 129 5.74 -28.89 -5.12
CA TYR A 129 6.74 -27.93 -5.57
C TYR A 129 6.25 -27.28 -6.86
N ALA A 130 6.18 -25.97 -6.88
CA ALA A 130 5.69 -25.23 -8.04
C ALA A 130 6.41 -23.88 -8.17
N GLN A 131 6.58 -23.40 -9.38
CA GLN A 131 6.97 -22.02 -9.66
C GLN A 131 5.73 -21.18 -10.01
N MET A 132 4.80 -21.79 -10.72
CA MET A 132 3.55 -21.16 -11.16
C MET A 132 2.35 -22.02 -10.75
N LEU A 133 1.15 -21.45 -10.75
CA LEU A 133 -0.08 -22.19 -10.44
C LEU A 133 -0.30 -23.38 -11.38
N SER A 134 0.07 -23.24 -12.66
CA SER A 134 -0.03 -24.33 -13.66
C SER A 134 0.82 -25.57 -13.37
N ASP A 135 1.80 -25.46 -12.48
CA ASP A 135 2.64 -26.59 -12.08
C ASP A 135 2.00 -27.45 -10.99
N LEU A 136 0.90 -26.95 -10.41
CA LEU A 136 0.16 -27.62 -9.36
C LEU A 136 -0.97 -28.50 -9.90
N PRO A 137 -1.43 -29.52 -9.11
CA PRO A 137 -2.59 -30.32 -9.49
C PRO A 137 -3.84 -29.48 -9.77
N VAL A 138 -4.76 -30.03 -10.57
CA VAL A 138 -6.00 -29.39 -11.02
C VAL A 138 -6.84 -28.83 -9.85
N LEU A 139 -6.83 -29.50 -8.68
CA LEU A 139 -7.50 -29.01 -7.47
C LEU A 139 -7.12 -27.56 -7.11
N PHE A 140 -5.87 -27.18 -7.26
CA PHE A 140 -5.41 -25.82 -6.98
C PHE A 140 -5.92 -24.81 -8.01
N GLN A 141 -6.09 -25.24 -9.26
CA GLN A 141 -6.69 -24.41 -10.30
C GLN A 141 -8.18 -24.21 -10.04
N GLU A 142 -8.90 -25.25 -9.66
CA GLU A 142 -10.32 -25.17 -9.28
C GLU A 142 -10.56 -24.18 -8.12
N VAL A 143 -9.67 -24.18 -7.12
CA VAL A 143 -9.73 -23.19 -6.01
C VAL A 143 -9.47 -21.77 -6.51
N ALA A 144 -8.51 -21.59 -7.40
CA ALA A 144 -8.20 -20.28 -7.98
C ALA A 144 -9.36 -19.74 -8.83
N ASP A 145 -10.00 -20.61 -9.61
CA ASP A 145 -11.16 -20.25 -10.43
C ASP A 145 -12.37 -19.91 -9.56
N ALA A 146 -12.65 -20.69 -8.51
CA ALA A 146 -13.72 -20.40 -7.55
C ALA A 146 -13.48 -19.07 -6.83
N TRP A 147 -12.22 -18.75 -6.48
CA TRP A 147 -11.87 -17.46 -5.90
C TRP A 147 -12.10 -16.30 -6.88
N ALA A 148 -11.70 -16.47 -8.14
CA ALA A 148 -11.94 -15.46 -9.18
C ALA A 148 -13.43 -15.21 -9.40
N ASP A 149 -14.23 -16.27 -9.44
CA ASP A 149 -15.69 -16.19 -9.57
C ASP A 149 -16.34 -15.48 -8.34
N ALA A 150 -15.87 -15.77 -7.13
CA ALA A 150 -16.36 -15.09 -5.93
C ALA A 150 -16.04 -13.58 -5.95
N LEU A 151 -14.83 -13.20 -6.39
CA LEU A 151 -14.44 -11.79 -6.53
C LEU A 151 -15.34 -11.07 -7.55
N GLU A 152 -15.62 -11.68 -8.69
CA GLU A 152 -16.43 -11.05 -9.74
C GLU A 152 -17.91 -10.99 -9.35
N SER A 153 -18.50 -12.11 -8.96
CA SER A 153 -19.93 -12.21 -8.63
C SER A 153 -20.28 -11.52 -7.30
N GLY A 154 -19.41 -11.62 -6.29
CA GLY A 154 -19.65 -11.08 -4.96
C GLY A 154 -19.30 -9.60 -4.81
N SER A 155 -18.30 -9.09 -5.54
CA SER A 155 -17.80 -7.74 -5.33
C SER A 155 -17.74 -6.85 -6.56
N GLN A 156 -18.08 -7.35 -7.73
CA GLN A 156 -17.93 -6.60 -8.99
C GLN A 156 -16.48 -6.05 -9.14
N PHE A 157 -15.51 -6.88 -8.81
CA PHE A 157 -14.10 -6.48 -8.67
C PHE A 157 -13.54 -5.92 -9.98
N GLY A 158 -13.89 -6.50 -11.12
CA GLY A 158 -13.50 -6.01 -12.44
C GLY A 158 -14.00 -4.59 -12.72
N ASP A 159 -15.25 -4.32 -12.40
CA ASP A 159 -15.86 -2.98 -12.55
C ASP A 159 -15.19 -1.94 -11.65
N ILE A 160 -14.90 -2.31 -10.39
CA ILE A 160 -14.17 -1.44 -9.46
C ILE A 160 -12.78 -1.13 -9.97
N GLN A 161 -12.04 -2.15 -10.41
CA GLN A 161 -10.72 -1.95 -10.97
C GLN A 161 -10.74 -1.09 -12.24
N GLN A 162 -11.75 -1.25 -13.08
CA GLN A 162 -11.90 -0.43 -14.27
C GLN A 162 -12.17 1.04 -13.89
N ALA A 163 -13.10 1.29 -12.97
CA ALA A 163 -13.38 2.63 -12.46
C ALA A 163 -12.15 3.32 -11.85
N ILE A 164 -11.28 2.55 -11.17
CA ILE A 164 -9.99 3.03 -10.66
C ILE A 164 -9.05 3.40 -11.82
N ARG A 165 -8.90 2.54 -12.83
CA ARG A 165 -8.04 2.82 -14.00
C ARG A 165 -8.49 4.07 -14.76
N ASP A 166 -9.80 4.23 -14.91
CA ASP A 166 -10.41 5.34 -15.64
C ASP A 166 -10.50 6.62 -14.79
N ARG A 167 -10.12 6.54 -13.50
CA ARG A 167 -10.28 7.63 -12.51
C ARG A 167 -11.74 8.11 -12.42
N ASP A 168 -12.69 7.21 -12.65
CA ASP A 168 -14.12 7.50 -12.57
C ASP A 168 -14.63 7.45 -11.12
N VAL A 169 -14.40 8.53 -10.40
CA VAL A 169 -14.80 8.66 -8.98
C VAL A 169 -16.33 8.53 -8.80
N PRO A 170 -17.21 9.11 -9.63
CA PRO A 170 -18.65 8.87 -9.54
C PRO A 170 -19.02 7.39 -9.63
N ARG A 171 -18.48 6.69 -10.63
CA ARG A 171 -18.73 5.25 -10.81
C ARG A 171 -18.21 4.42 -9.64
N LEU A 172 -17.00 4.72 -9.15
CA LEU A 172 -16.42 4.04 -8.01
C LEU A 172 -17.30 4.18 -6.76
N LYS A 173 -17.80 5.39 -6.49
CA LYS A 173 -18.72 5.64 -5.37
C LYS A 173 -20.05 4.90 -5.54
N GLU A 174 -20.60 4.85 -6.74
CA GLU A 174 -21.81 4.09 -7.04
C GLU A 174 -21.64 2.59 -6.71
N LEU A 175 -20.56 1.99 -7.25
CA LEU A 175 -20.23 0.58 -7.01
C LEU A 175 -20.04 0.30 -5.51
N TRP A 176 -19.27 1.14 -4.83
CA TRP A 176 -19.01 1.00 -3.40
C TRP A 176 -20.30 1.10 -2.56
N ASN A 177 -21.16 2.06 -2.85
CA ASN A 177 -22.43 2.23 -2.17
C ASN A 177 -23.38 1.03 -2.34
N LYS A 178 -23.21 0.24 -3.40
CA LYS A 178 -23.94 -1.02 -3.60
C LYS A 178 -23.34 -2.17 -2.77
N LEU A 179 -22.01 -2.19 -2.62
CA LEU A 179 -21.31 -3.26 -1.92
C LEU A 179 -21.40 -3.14 -0.39
N VAL A 180 -21.29 -1.92 0.15
CA VAL A 180 -21.30 -1.70 1.59
C VAL A 180 -22.51 -2.34 2.27
N PRO A 181 -23.77 -2.14 1.84
CA PRO A 181 -24.92 -2.77 2.47
C PRO A 181 -24.94 -4.31 2.39
N LEU A 182 -24.21 -4.88 1.45
CA LEU A 182 -24.15 -6.33 1.27
C LEU A 182 -23.11 -6.98 2.18
N TRP A 183 -22.01 -6.26 2.49
CA TRP A 183 -20.83 -6.88 3.09
C TRP A 183 -20.37 -6.25 4.41
N ASP A 184 -20.83 -5.05 4.79
CA ASP A 184 -20.31 -4.32 5.95
C ASP A 184 -20.53 -5.07 7.28
N ASP A 185 -21.63 -5.83 7.39
CA ASP A 185 -21.99 -6.64 8.56
C ASP A 185 -21.58 -8.12 8.43
N ARG A 186 -20.78 -8.48 7.41
CA ARG A 186 -20.38 -9.86 7.16
C ARG A 186 -18.89 -10.05 7.38
N THR A 187 -18.52 -11.30 7.66
CA THR A 187 -17.11 -11.69 7.77
C THR A 187 -16.55 -12.07 6.41
N PHE A 188 -15.21 -12.11 6.29
CA PHE A 188 -14.56 -12.65 5.10
C PHE A 188 -14.97 -14.10 4.82
N TYR A 189 -15.23 -14.89 5.87
CA TYR A 189 -15.71 -16.28 5.73
C TYR A 189 -17.09 -16.38 5.07
N ASP A 190 -17.95 -15.38 5.27
CA ASP A 190 -19.27 -15.35 4.62
C ASP A 190 -19.17 -14.97 3.12
N PHE A 191 -18.05 -14.39 2.73
CA PHE A 191 -17.77 -14.00 1.34
C PHE A 191 -17.23 -15.18 0.51
N VAL A 192 -16.38 -16.05 1.11
CA VAL A 192 -15.76 -17.21 0.49
C VAL A 192 -16.63 -18.44 0.61
#